data_81abe6dfcdc6102171cd35cda6839c80
#
_entry.id   81abe6dfcdc6102171cd35cda6839c80
#
_cell.length_a   1.000
_cell.length_b   1.000
_cell.length_c   1.000
_cell.angle_alpha   90.00
_cell.angle_beta   90.00
_cell.angle_gamma   90.00
#
_symmetry.space_group_name_H-M   'P 1'
#
loop_
_entity.id
_entity.type
_entity.pdbx_description
1 polymer ?
#
loop_
_entity_poly.entity_id
_entity_poly.type
_entity_poly.pdbx_seq_one_letter_code
_entity_poly.pdbx_strand_id
1 'polypeptide(L)'
;MWKRFVAMLRKPKWRFGSYSAMVMAVLIAIGILVNIAVNSLETTYGWRRDFSFNGYTMTGEETEAALATLTEPVTLYLLYQSNDLDSELYEVLLPYQRLSDLITVKTVDLAKNPGFISLFEGDLQSSITTDTVVVSCETTGRYKVLSYEDFITQGYNIETGSFEIAGLAYEKSVTEAILYVSQSEIPIIGISQGHGELSTDTMETLISFLQSNSYDVQTVNLLAGDTLDDIDLLIIADPYKDFTDGEIETLKAYAQNGGNFFVIRDYTDPLDLQNYQSLLKSYGVIPLAGIVVAGEEDTGSYYGERIYLLPYFNYMDMTLPLIESGMDVLLLVGASAFETPDDQTDASLSAATVLKSGVNAYLRDTTDGNSSIDYQEGDRKGELTLAILSARMHSNGNISRMFAIGNSTVFTDEYIYQRTFNQAFILQLLYELMPQKTVSLDIAAKTALRPGLTVQSIGPAVALLASLPVLILLLALFVLMPRRNR
;
A
#
# COMPACT_ATOMS: atom_id res chain seq x y z
N MET A 1 -6.49 20.41 75.10
CA MET A 1 -7.07 20.23 73.75
C MET A 1 -7.53 18.79 73.48
N TRP A 2 -6.71 17.80 73.74
CA TRP A 2 -6.99 16.37 73.48
C TRP A 2 -8.26 15.84 74.14
N LYS A 3 -8.51 16.14 75.43
CA LYS A 3 -9.76 15.71 76.14
C LYS A 3 -11.04 16.34 75.54
N ARG A 4 -10.99 17.53 74.98
CA ARG A 4 -12.13 18.15 74.30
C ARG A 4 -12.39 17.51 72.90
N PHE A 5 -11.33 17.12 72.22
CA PHE A 5 -11.43 16.41 70.94
C PHE A 5 -12.04 15.01 71.08
N VAL A 6 -11.61 14.24 72.11
CA VAL A 6 -12.18 12.91 72.41
C VAL A 6 -13.64 13.00 72.90
N ALA A 7 -14.02 14.05 73.65
CA ALA A 7 -15.41 14.27 74.03
C ALA A 7 -16.33 14.69 72.87
N MET A 8 -15.79 15.37 71.83
CA MET A 8 -16.49 15.72 70.61
C MET A 8 -16.79 14.49 69.74
N LEU A 9 -15.84 13.52 69.67
CA LEU A 9 -16.00 12.24 68.95
C LEU A 9 -17.03 11.31 69.59
N ARG A 10 -17.39 11.49 70.87
CA ARG A 10 -18.39 10.69 71.58
C ARG A 10 -19.85 11.12 71.35
N LYS A 11 -20.09 12.27 70.68
CA LYS A 11 -21.44 12.72 70.38
C LYS A 11 -22.05 11.85 69.30
N PRO A 12 -23.32 11.42 69.39
CA PRO A 12 -23.97 10.51 68.43
C PRO A 12 -23.94 11.03 67.01
N LYS A 13 -24.08 12.36 66.79
CA LYS A 13 -23.97 12.97 65.47
C LYS A 13 -22.60 12.77 64.79
N TRP A 14 -21.50 12.73 65.55
CA TRP A 14 -20.15 12.49 65.05
C TRP A 14 -19.88 11.02 64.74
N ARG A 15 -20.47 10.09 65.53
CA ARG A 15 -20.37 8.66 65.27
C ARG A 15 -21.02 8.27 63.94
N PHE A 16 -22.20 8.85 63.60
CA PHE A 16 -22.85 8.60 62.32
C PHE A 16 -22.13 9.23 61.17
N GLY A 17 -21.56 10.42 61.31
CA GLY A 17 -20.71 11.10 60.30
C GLY A 17 -19.39 10.35 60.05
N SER A 18 -18.73 9.83 61.09
CA SER A 18 -17.51 9.07 60.94
C SER A 18 -17.74 7.69 60.29
N TYR A 19 -18.85 7.03 60.56
CA TYR A 19 -19.21 5.77 59.85
C TYR A 19 -19.51 6.05 58.36
N SER A 20 -20.22 7.13 58.05
CA SER A 20 -20.48 7.53 56.66
C SER A 20 -19.19 7.87 55.90
N ALA A 21 -18.27 8.64 56.54
CA ALA A 21 -16.97 8.97 55.97
C ALA A 21 -16.09 7.71 55.78
N MET A 22 -16.13 6.78 56.75
CA MET A 22 -15.37 5.53 56.64
C MET A 22 -15.91 4.63 55.54
N VAL A 23 -17.25 4.51 55.37
CA VAL A 23 -17.86 3.75 54.28
C VAL A 23 -17.51 4.39 52.95
N MET A 24 -17.52 5.71 52.84
CA MET A 24 -17.13 6.41 51.61
C MET A 24 -15.65 6.21 51.29
N ALA A 25 -14.76 6.26 52.26
CA ALA A 25 -13.36 5.97 52.08
C ALA A 25 -13.10 4.53 51.62
N VAL A 26 -13.82 3.56 52.18
CA VAL A 26 -13.76 2.15 51.76
C VAL A 26 -14.28 1.97 50.33
N LEU A 27 -15.40 2.63 49.95
CA LEU A 27 -15.90 2.58 48.60
C LEU A 27 -14.92 3.18 47.57
N ILE A 28 -14.28 4.29 47.91
CA ILE A 28 -13.22 4.89 47.06
C ILE A 28 -12.03 3.94 46.96
N ALA A 29 -11.58 3.33 48.06
CA ALA A 29 -10.49 2.38 48.04
C ALA A 29 -10.83 1.12 47.23
N ILE A 30 -12.06 0.60 47.31
CA ILE A 30 -12.54 -0.49 46.45
C ILE A 30 -12.54 -0.05 44.99
N GLY A 31 -13.02 1.14 44.66
CA GLY A 31 -13.00 1.68 43.30
C GLY A 31 -11.57 1.76 42.72
N ILE A 32 -10.61 2.22 43.52
CA ILE A 32 -9.20 2.26 43.13
C ILE A 32 -8.64 0.85 42.91
N LEU A 33 -8.94 -0.08 43.83
CA LEU A 33 -8.48 -1.47 43.72
C LEU A 33 -9.07 -2.20 42.49
N VAL A 34 -10.35 -1.97 42.23
CA VAL A 34 -11.01 -2.50 41.01
C VAL A 34 -10.37 -1.92 39.76
N ASN A 35 -10.11 -0.61 39.73
CA ASN A 35 -9.44 0.01 38.60
C ASN A 35 -8.04 -0.56 38.36
N ILE A 36 -7.25 -0.72 39.44
CA ILE A 36 -5.92 -1.33 39.36
C ILE A 36 -6.01 -2.81 38.89
N ALA A 37 -6.99 -3.56 39.40
CA ALA A 37 -7.18 -4.96 39.01
C ALA A 37 -7.62 -5.07 37.55
N VAL A 38 -8.53 -4.23 37.09
CA VAL A 38 -8.97 -4.18 35.68
C VAL A 38 -7.79 -3.82 34.77
N ASN A 39 -7.02 -2.80 35.13
CA ASN A 39 -5.84 -2.39 34.38
C ASN A 39 -4.75 -3.49 34.32
N SER A 40 -4.57 -4.22 35.44
CA SER A 40 -3.64 -5.35 35.49
C SER A 40 -4.13 -6.55 34.65
N LEU A 41 -5.43 -6.82 34.64
CA LEU A 41 -6.03 -7.87 33.82
C LEU A 41 -6.00 -7.47 32.33
N GLU A 42 -6.20 -6.20 32.04
CA GLU A 42 -6.11 -5.65 30.69
C GLU A 42 -4.70 -5.84 30.11
N THR A 43 -3.66 -5.51 30.89
CA THR A 43 -2.26 -5.66 30.46
C THR A 43 -1.83 -7.12 30.36
N THR A 44 -2.37 -8.03 31.20
CA THR A 44 -1.97 -9.43 31.25
C THR A 44 -2.73 -10.32 30.26
N TYR A 45 -4.00 -10.03 30.00
CA TYR A 45 -4.89 -10.88 29.20
C TYR A 45 -5.39 -10.21 27.91
N GLY A 46 -4.95 -8.98 27.63
CA GLY A 46 -5.35 -8.27 26.39
C GLY A 46 -6.86 -8.00 26.26
N TRP A 47 -7.58 -7.87 27.39
CA TRP A 47 -9.05 -7.69 27.39
C TRP A 47 -9.51 -6.32 26.90
N ARG A 48 -8.60 -5.53 26.32
CA ARG A 48 -8.95 -4.27 25.69
C ARG A 48 -9.73 -4.55 24.41
N ARG A 49 -10.99 -4.18 24.37
CA ARG A 49 -11.75 -4.12 23.13
C ARG A 49 -11.82 -2.66 22.70
N ASP A 50 -11.33 -2.42 21.50
CA ASP A 50 -11.52 -1.16 20.83
C ASP A 50 -13.04 -1.03 20.51
N PHE A 51 -13.69 -0.08 21.18
CA PHE A 51 -15.06 0.30 20.90
C PHE A 51 -15.13 1.50 19.94
N SER A 52 -13.99 1.97 19.41
CA SER A 52 -13.98 2.94 18.33
C SER A 52 -14.71 2.32 17.13
N PHE A 53 -15.40 3.14 16.38
CA PHE A 53 -16.20 2.67 15.25
C PHE A 53 -15.34 1.95 14.20
N ASN A 54 -14.08 2.34 14.09
CA ASN A 54 -13.16 1.93 13.02
C ASN A 54 -12.14 0.88 13.45
N GLY A 55 -12.04 0.53 14.74
CA GLY A 55 -11.14 -0.51 15.24
C GLY A 55 -9.66 -0.29 14.88
N TYR A 56 -9.16 0.95 14.92
CA TYR A 56 -7.80 1.30 14.47
C TYR A 56 -6.70 0.57 15.22
N THR A 57 -6.93 0.23 16.48
CA THR A 57 -5.96 -0.45 17.35
C THR A 57 -6.08 -1.98 17.32
N MET A 58 -6.94 -2.52 16.44
CA MET A 58 -7.07 -3.97 16.27
C MET A 58 -6.32 -4.42 15.02
N THR A 59 -5.60 -5.51 15.16
CA THR A 59 -4.95 -6.23 14.07
C THR A 59 -5.85 -7.38 13.59
N GLY A 60 -5.88 -7.62 12.27
CA GLY A 60 -6.63 -8.70 11.64
C GLY A 60 -5.86 -10.03 11.62
N GLU A 61 -6.55 -11.08 11.16
CA GLU A 61 -5.98 -12.44 11.04
C GLU A 61 -4.80 -12.46 10.04
N GLU A 62 -4.86 -11.65 8.99
CA GLU A 62 -3.79 -11.52 7.99
C GLU A 62 -2.49 -10.99 8.63
N THR A 63 -2.60 -9.98 9.50
CA THR A 63 -1.46 -9.44 10.26
C THR A 63 -0.89 -10.50 11.20
N GLU A 64 -1.75 -11.21 11.94
CA GLU A 64 -1.31 -12.27 12.85
C GLU A 64 -0.58 -13.40 12.09
N ALA A 65 -1.13 -13.83 10.96
CA ALA A 65 -0.52 -14.86 10.12
C ALA A 65 0.83 -14.39 9.53
N ALA A 66 0.91 -13.16 9.07
CA ALA A 66 2.13 -12.57 8.54
C ALA A 66 3.23 -12.46 9.60
N LEU A 67 2.89 -11.97 10.80
CA LEU A 67 3.85 -11.83 11.90
C LEU A 67 4.29 -13.19 12.48
N ALA A 68 3.49 -14.25 12.33
CA ALA A 68 3.90 -15.60 12.72
C ALA A 68 5.06 -16.14 11.86
N THR A 69 5.31 -15.58 10.69
CA THR A 69 6.47 -15.94 9.83
C THR A 69 7.74 -15.18 10.17
N LEU A 70 7.68 -14.22 11.09
CA LEU A 70 8.82 -13.38 11.46
C LEU A 70 9.93 -14.22 12.11
N THR A 71 11.15 -14.07 11.61
CA THR A 71 12.34 -14.78 12.11
C THR A 71 13.37 -13.83 12.75
N GLU A 72 13.31 -12.54 12.39
CA GLU A 72 14.29 -11.55 12.81
C GLU A 72 13.67 -10.51 13.75
N PRO A 73 14.45 -9.98 14.73
CA PRO A 73 13.94 -8.96 15.63
C PRO A 73 13.77 -7.63 14.95
N VAL A 74 12.59 -7.01 15.13
CA VAL A 74 12.21 -5.71 14.55
C VAL A 74 11.90 -4.71 15.65
N THR A 75 12.41 -3.48 15.50
CA THR A 75 12.11 -2.38 16.40
C THR A 75 11.30 -1.29 15.66
N LEU A 76 10.16 -0.91 16.25
CA LEU A 76 9.31 0.18 15.80
C LEU A 76 9.64 1.43 16.64
N TYR A 77 10.21 2.45 16.04
CA TYR A 77 10.52 3.71 16.71
C TYR A 77 9.45 4.74 16.35
N LEU A 78 8.64 5.16 17.33
CA LEU A 78 7.74 6.31 17.18
C LEU A 78 8.49 7.58 17.58
N LEU A 79 8.64 8.49 16.63
CA LEU A 79 9.39 9.72 16.80
C LEU A 79 8.46 10.86 17.23
N TYR A 80 8.88 11.64 18.21
CA TYR A 80 8.14 12.81 18.70
C TYR A 80 9.09 13.90 19.16
N GLN A 81 8.57 15.08 19.45
CA GLN A 81 9.37 16.21 19.95
C GLN A 81 8.72 16.86 21.16
N SER A 82 9.51 17.10 22.22
CA SER A 82 9.14 17.97 23.35
C SER A 82 7.81 17.64 24.05
N ASN A 83 7.56 16.36 24.34
CA ASN A 83 6.35 15.81 24.96
C ASN A 83 5.07 15.83 24.09
N ASP A 84 5.18 16.10 22.81
CA ASP A 84 4.08 16.02 21.85
C ASP A 84 4.05 14.62 21.19
N LEU A 85 3.87 13.58 22.01
CA LEU A 85 3.77 12.21 21.55
C LEU A 85 2.36 11.96 20.98
N ASP A 86 2.27 11.53 19.71
CA ASP A 86 1.02 11.02 19.16
C ASP A 86 0.60 9.76 19.89
N SER A 87 -0.36 9.93 20.80
CA SER A 87 -0.89 8.83 21.62
C SER A 87 -1.75 7.86 20.80
N GLU A 88 -2.37 8.31 19.72
CA GLU A 88 -3.20 7.47 18.84
C GLU A 88 -2.30 6.52 18.04
N LEU A 89 -1.27 7.06 17.40
CA LEU A 89 -0.29 6.27 16.67
C LEU A 89 0.46 5.28 17.59
N TYR A 90 0.80 5.71 18.81
CA TYR A 90 1.40 4.82 19.80
C TYR A 90 0.49 3.62 20.14
N GLU A 91 -0.80 3.85 20.36
CA GLU A 91 -1.78 2.81 20.65
C GLU A 91 -1.98 1.84 19.46
N VAL A 92 -1.80 2.31 18.22
CA VAL A 92 -1.81 1.46 17.01
C VAL A 92 -0.60 0.51 16.98
N LEU A 93 0.56 0.94 17.47
CA LEU A 93 1.78 0.12 17.45
C LEU A 93 1.84 -0.93 18.57
N LEU A 94 1.21 -0.69 19.72
CA LEU A 94 1.27 -1.58 20.88
C LEU A 94 0.79 -3.03 20.63
N PRO A 95 -0.26 -3.30 19.82
CA PRO A 95 -0.67 -4.66 19.48
C PRO A 95 0.45 -5.51 18.87
N TYR A 96 1.29 -4.93 18.03
CA TYR A 96 2.39 -5.64 17.36
C TYR A 96 3.39 -6.26 18.35
N GLN A 97 3.72 -5.53 19.42
CA GLN A 97 4.61 -6.07 20.49
C GLN A 97 3.98 -7.23 21.28
N ARG A 98 2.63 -7.32 21.27
CA ARG A 98 1.91 -8.42 21.92
C ARG A 98 1.78 -9.65 21.01
N LEU A 99 1.75 -9.44 19.70
CA LEU A 99 1.60 -10.49 18.70
C LEU A 99 2.91 -11.27 18.48
N SER A 100 4.07 -10.63 18.68
CA SER A 100 5.36 -11.29 18.50
C SER A 100 6.39 -10.79 19.51
N ASP A 101 7.08 -11.71 20.18
CA ASP A 101 8.21 -11.40 21.07
C ASP A 101 9.42 -10.82 20.32
N LEU A 102 9.43 -10.93 18.97
CA LEU A 102 10.46 -10.36 18.11
C LEU A 102 10.22 -8.88 17.82
N ILE A 103 9.08 -8.30 18.19
CA ILE A 103 8.76 -6.91 17.93
C ILE A 103 8.89 -6.07 19.20
N THR A 104 9.63 -4.98 19.12
CA THR A 104 9.79 -4.01 20.21
C THR A 104 9.32 -2.63 19.76
N VAL A 105 8.44 -2.00 20.53
CA VAL A 105 7.99 -0.62 20.29
C VAL A 105 8.75 0.32 21.21
N LYS A 106 9.38 1.36 20.65
CA LYS A 106 10.13 2.39 21.38
C LYS A 106 9.68 3.78 20.96
N THR A 107 9.61 4.70 21.91
CA THR A 107 9.37 6.12 21.63
C THR A 107 10.68 6.90 21.71
N VAL A 108 10.92 7.82 20.78
CA VAL A 108 12.15 8.62 20.72
C VAL A 108 11.83 10.09 20.68
N ASP A 109 12.22 10.82 21.73
CA ASP A 109 12.14 12.28 21.77
C ASP A 109 13.33 12.89 21.00
N LEU A 110 13.07 13.44 19.82
CA LEU A 110 14.09 14.04 18.96
C LEU A 110 14.77 15.28 19.59
N ALA A 111 14.07 15.98 20.49
CA ALA A 111 14.67 17.08 21.22
C ALA A 111 15.74 16.62 22.21
N LYS A 112 15.59 15.40 22.76
CA LYS A 112 16.58 14.79 23.67
C LYS A 112 17.62 13.96 22.95
N ASN A 113 17.29 13.43 21.77
CA ASN A 113 18.15 12.55 20.98
C ASN A 113 18.32 13.06 19.54
N PRO A 114 18.91 14.24 19.32
CA PRO A 114 19.03 14.83 17.98
C PRO A 114 19.90 14.01 17.02
N GLY A 115 20.80 13.18 17.55
CA GLY A 115 21.64 12.27 16.76
C GLY A 115 20.93 11.00 16.29
N PHE A 116 19.68 10.74 16.69
CA PHE A 116 18.96 9.53 16.31
C PHE A 116 18.77 9.44 14.79
N ILE A 117 18.45 10.58 14.15
CA ILE A 117 18.21 10.63 12.69
C ILE A 117 19.48 10.25 11.90
N SER A 118 20.67 10.60 12.43
CA SER A 118 21.94 10.28 11.77
C SER A 118 22.33 8.80 11.80
N LEU A 119 21.54 7.95 12.47
CA LEU A 119 21.70 6.50 12.41
C LEU A 119 21.17 5.91 11.09
N PHE A 120 20.38 6.68 10.35
CA PHE A 120 19.78 6.28 9.09
C PHE A 120 20.45 7.07 7.96
N GLU A 121 20.94 6.37 6.95
CA GLU A 121 21.68 6.96 5.83
C GLU A 121 20.74 7.41 4.69
N GLY A 122 21.20 8.34 3.85
CA GLY A 122 20.59 8.74 2.59
C GLY A 122 19.57 9.87 2.68
N ASP A 123 18.81 10.09 1.61
CA ASP A 123 17.84 11.17 1.43
C ASP A 123 16.65 11.11 2.41
N LEU A 124 16.48 9.98 3.09
CA LEU A 124 15.44 9.77 4.11
C LEU A 124 15.60 10.65 5.35
N GLN A 125 16.79 11.23 5.59
CA GLN A 125 16.99 12.14 6.72
C GLN A 125 16.08 13.38 6.64
N SER A 126 15.75 13.83 5.43
CA SER A 126 14.85 14.98 5.22
C SER A 126 13.38 14.66 5.44
N SER A 127 12.98 13.38 5.33
CA SER A 127 11.60 12.90 5.53
C SER A 127 11.29 12.50 6.98
N ILE A 128 12.33 12.35 7.83
CA ILE A 128 12.13 12.02 9.25
C ILE A 128 11.72 13.28 10.02
N THR A 129 10.43 13.34 10.35
CA THR A 129 9.82 14.42 11.14
C THR A 129 9.22 13.85 12.43
N THR A 130 8.52 14.69 13.20
CA THR A 130 7.66 14.22 14.30
C THR A 130 6.48 13.42 13.75
N ASP A 131 5.95 12.52 14.56
CA ASP A 131 4.83 11.62 14.23
C ASP A 131 5.13 10.65 13.08
N THR A 132 6.43 10.35 12.90
CA THR A 132 6.95 9.38 11.96
C THR A 132 7.26 8.08 12.69
N VAL A 133 7.00 6.95 12.07
CA VAL A 133 7.40 5.63 12.57
C VAL A 133 8.59 5.12 11.75
N VAL A 134 9.71 4.83 12.42
CA VAL A 134 10.83 4.15 11.80
C VAL A 134 10.80 2.69 12.20
N VAL A 135 10.61 1.81 11.23
CA VAL A 135 10.68 0.36 11.37
C VAL A 135 12.09 -0.08 11.03
N SER A 136 12.77 -0.81 11.91
CA SER A 136 14.17 -1.18 11.71
C SER A 136 14.44 -2.62 12.16
N CYS A 137 15.25 -3.33 11.39
CA CYS A 137 15.79 -4.64 11.72
C CYS A 137 17.33 -4.56 11.73
N GLU A 138 17.93 -4.75 12.90
CA GLU A 138 19.39 -4.67 13.04
C GLU A 138 20.12 -5.81 12.31
N THR A 139 19.49 -7.00 12.24
CA THR A 139 20.10 -8.18 11.60
C THR A 139 20.28 -7.99 10.09
N THR A 140 19.28 -7.43 9.42
CA THR A 140 19.32 -7.17 7.98
C THR A 140 19.96 -5.82 7.65
N GLY A 141 20.11 -4.94 8.64
CA GLY A 141 20.56 -3.56 8.46
C GLY A 141 19.53 -2.65 7.78
N ARG A 142 18.32 -3.16 7.51
CA ARG A 142 17.28 -2.41 6.80
C ARG A 142 16.38 -1.64 7.75
N TYR A 143 15.85 -0.55 7.22
CA TYR A 143 14.83 0.26 7.89
C TYR A 143 13.83 0.82 6.87
N LYS A 144 12.64 1.18 7.34
CA LYS A 144 11.62 1.89 6.57
C LYS A 144 11.04 3.01 7.42
N VAL A 145 10.88 4.17 6.81
CA VAL A 145 10.25 5.33 7.42
C VAL A 145 8.81 5.38 6.95
N LEU A 146 7.88 5.46 7.88
CA LEU A 146 6.45 5.62 7.62
C LEU A 146 6.03 7.01 8.09
N SER A 147 5.65 7.86 7.16
CA SER A 147 5.10 9.20 7.37
C SER A 147 3.56 9.16 7.44
N TYR A 148 2.95 10.30 7.71
CA TYR A 148 1.48 10.41 7.70
C TYR A 148 0.86 9.97 6.36
N GLU A 149 1.53 10.23 5.25
CA GLU A 149 1.04 9.89 3.91
C GLU A 149 0.96 8.37 3.69
N ASP A 150 1.85 7.61 4.32
CA ASP A 150 1.86 6.14 4.26
C ASP A 150 0.69 5.52 5.02
N PHE A 151 0.05 6.27 5.92
CA PHE A 151 -1.07 5.80 6.75
C PHE A 151 -2.44 6.16 6.19
N ILE A 152 -2.52 6.89 5.08
CA ILE A 152 -3.80 7.29 4.47
C ILE A 152 -3.99 6.63 3.11
N THR A 153 -5.23 6.26 2.81
CA THR A 153 -5.64 5.94 1.45
C THR A 153 -6.48 7.08 0.90
N GLN A 154 -6.21 7.46 -0.33
CA GLN A 154 -6.96 8.50 -1.04
C GLN A 154 -7.97 7.86 -1.98
N GLY A 155 -9.18 8.42 -2.04
CA GLY A 155 -10.20 8.06 -3.01
C GLY A 155 -10.64 9.30 -3.78
N TYR A 156 -10.99 9.11 -5.04
CA TYR A 156 -11.52 10.19 -5.86
C TYR A 156 -13.03 10.34 -5.62
N ASN A 157 -13.44 11.50 -5.11
CA ASN A 157 -14.85 11.80 -4.95
C ASN A 157 -15.39 12.41 -6.24
N ILE A 158 -16.23 11.66 -6.95
CA ILE A 158 -16.83 12.08 -8.22
C ILE A 158 -17.75 13.31 -8.04
N GLU A 159 -18.40 13.45 -6.87
CA GLU A 159 -19.32 14.56 -6.60
C GLU A 159 -18.59 15.88 -6.40
N THR A 160 -17.44 15.85 -5.70
CA THR A 160 -16.63 17.04 -5.40
C THR A 160 -15.53 17.28 -6.45
N GLY A 161 -15.20 16.28 -7.27
CA GLY A 161 -14.11 16.32 -8.24
C GLY A 161 -12.73 16.43 -7.60
N SER A 162 -12.57 15.92 -6.36
CA SER A 162 -11.34 16.04 -5.58
C SER A 162 -10.94 14.71 -4.93
N PHE A 163 -9.64 14.56 -4.65
CA PHE A 163 -9.16 13.45 -3.83
C PHE A 163 -9.46 13.74 -2.35
N GLU A 164 -10.04 12.77 -1.68
CA GLU A 164 -10.35 12.81 -0.26
C GLU A 164 -9.74 11.58 0.45
N ILE A 165 -9.49 11.69 1.75
CA ILE A 165 -9.02 10.55 2.53
C ILE A 165 -10.16 9.53 2.63
N ALA A 166 -9.99 8.39 1.95
CA ALA A 166 -10.95 7.30 1.93
C ALA A 166 -10.81 6.38 3.14
N GLY A 167 -9.59 6.15 3.61
CA GLY A 167 -9.32 5.24 4.71
C GLY A 167 -7.99 5.48 5.40
N LEU A 168 -7.78 4.74 6.48
CA LEU A 168 -6.53 4.70 7.24
C LEU A 168 -5.91 3.31 7.12
N ALA A 169 -4.67 3.26 6.62
CA ALA A 169 -3.93 2.06 6.29
C ALA A 169 -2.86 1.71 7.34
N TYR A 170 -3.00 2.17 8.58
CA TYR A 170 -2.00 1.93 9.65
C TYR A 170 -1.56 0.47 9.72
N GLU A 171 -2.53 -0.44 9.77
CA GLU A 171 -2.26 -1.87 9.92
C GLU A 171 -1.46 -2.42 8.73
N LYS A 172 -1.91 -2.12 7.52
CA LYS A 172 -1.22 -2.54 6.29
C LYS A 172 0.21 -2.00 6.25
N SER A 173 0.38 -0.70 6.38
CA SER A 173 1.67 -0.02 6.23
C SER A 173 2.70 -0.47 7.27
N VAL A 174 2.28 -0.64 8.54
CA VAL A 174 3.18 -1.12 9.60
C VAL A 174 3.54 -2.59 9.39
N THR A 175 2.58 -3.44 9.03
CA THR A 175 2.82 -4.88 8.83
C THR A 175 3.73 -5.11 7.63
N GLU A 176 3.47 -4.45 6.50
CA GLU A 176 4.33 -4.55 5.31
C GLU A 176 5.74 -4.02 5.59
N ALA A 177 5.88 -2.94 6.34
CA ALA A 177 7.20 -2.42 6.73
C ALA A 177 7.97 -3.40 7.64
N ILE A 178 7.30 -4.07 8.59
CA ILE A 178 7.92 -5.09 9.44
C ILE A 178 8.43 -6.25 8.59
N LEU A 179 7.61 -6.77 7.68
CA LEU A 179 7.98 -7.85 6.79
C LEU A 179 9.15 -7.45 5.90
N TYR A 180 9.09 -6.27 5.30
CA TYR A 180 10.17 -5.77 4.45
C TYR A 180 11.53 -5.70 5.16
N VAL A 181 11.59 -5.10 6.36
CA VAL A 181 12.88 -4.96 7.05
C VAL A 181 13.42 -6.31 7.55
N SER A 182 12.56 -7.29 7.75
CA SER A 182 12.93 -8.61 8.28
C SER A 182 13.23 -9.66 7.20
N GLN A 183 12.86 -9.42 5.93
CA GLN A 183 13.16 -10.34 4.83
C GLN A 183 14.67 -10.53 4.64
N SER A 184 15.10 -11.75 4.30
CA SER A 184 16.50 -12.02 3.96
C SER A 184 16.89 -11.43 2.61
N GLU A 185 15.98 -11.47 1.65
CA GLU A 185 16.18 -10.99 0.28
C GLU A 185 15.08 -10.00 -0.10
N ILE A 186 15.44 -8.96 -0.85
CA ILE A 186 14.52 -8.00 -1.45
C ILE A 186 14.49 -8.22 -2.96
N PRO A 187 13.36 -7.96 -3.63
CA PRO A 187 13.29 -8.05 -5.09
C PRO A 187 14.21 -7.04 -5.75
N ILE A 188 14.94 -7.48 -6.74
CA ILE A 188 15.85 -6.63 -7.53
C ILE A 188 15.24 -6.37 -8.89
N ILE A 189 15.05 -5.10 -9.23
CA ILE A 189 14.55 -4.64 -10.52
C ILE A 189 15.74 -4.12 -11.33
N GLY A 190 16.01 -4.75 -12.48
CA GLY A 190 16.98 -4.28 -13.44
C GLY A 190 16.35 -3.32 -14.45
N ILE A 191 17.00 -2.20 -14.74
CA ILE A 191 16.63 -1.29 -15.84
C ILE A 191 17.63 -1.47 -16.96
N SER A 192 17.18 -1.98 -18.11
CA SER A 192 18.02 -2.21 -19.30
C SER A 192 18.54 -0.90 -19.85
N GLN A 193 19.82 -0.88 -20.18
CA GLN A 193 20.52 0.24 -20.83
C GLN A 193 21.54 -0.30 -21.85
N GLY A 194 21.85 0.50 -22.88
CA GLY A 194 22.84 0.15 -23.92
C GLY A 194 22.26 0.16 -25.34
N HIS A 195 20.93 0.07 -25.48
CA HIS A 195 20.23 0.02 -26.76
C HIS A 195 19.47 1.31 -27.08
N GLY A 196 19.79 2.40 -26.36
CA GLY A 196 19.13 3.71 -26.54
C GLY A 196 17.76 3.78 -25.89
N GLU A 197 17.60 2.99 -24.83
CA GLU A 197 16.41 2.97 -24.00
C GLU A 197 16.15 4.32 -23.34
N LEU A 198 14.96 4.49 -22.78
CA LEU A 198 14.59 5.64 -21.99
C LEU A 198 15.61 5.85 -20.86
N SER A 199 16.11 7.10 -20.73
CA SER A 199 17.14 7.41 -19.74
C SER A 199 16.62 7.23 -18.31
N THR A 200 17.44 6.70 -17.43
CA THR A 200 17.16 6.64 -15.98
C THR A 200 16.91 8.02 -15.38
N ASP A 201 17.53 9.08 -15.95
CA ASP A 201 17.29 10.47 -15.51
C ASP A 201 15.85 10.93 -15.75
N THR A 202 15.16 10.39 -16.76
CA THR A 202 13.75 10.69 -17.03
C THR A 202 12.76 9.82 -16.25
N MET A 203 13.28 8.80 -15.57
CA MET A 203 12.56 7.86 -14.71
C MET A 203 12.98 7.98 -13.24
N GLU A 204 13.63 9.06 -12.83
CA GLU A 204 14.13 9.24 -11.46
C GLU A 204 13.02 9.09 -10.42
N THR A 205 11.84 9.63 -10.72
CA THR A 205 10.65 9.51 -9.87
C THR A 205 10.15 8.06 -9.77
N LEU A 206 10.12 7.31 -10.89
CA LEU A 206 9.79 5.89 -10.86
C LEU A 206 10.80 5.10 -10.03
N ILE A 207 12.09 5.35 -10.23
CA ILE A 207 13.16 4.68 -9.49
C ILE A 207 13.02 4.96 -8.00
N SER A 208 12.86 6.22 -7.61
CA SER A 208 12.64 6.62 -6.21
C SER A 208 11.37 5.98 -5.63
N PHE A 209 10.30 5.91 -6.41
CA PHE A 209 9.07 5.25 -6.02
C PHE A 209 9.26 3.74 -5.78
N LEU A 210 9.98 3.05 -6.66
CA LEU A 210 10.30 1.62 -6.50
C LEU A 210 11.15 1.40 -5.24
N GLN A 211 12.19 2.19 -5.03
CA GLN A 211 13.05 2.11 -3.85
C GLN A 211 12.28 2.39 -2.55
N SER A 212 11.40 3.40 -2.54
CA SER A 212 10.54 3.68 -1.39
C SER A 212 9.55 2.56 -1.09
N ASN A 213 9.17 1.78 -2.11
CA ASN A 213 8.31 0.60 -1.99
C ASN A 213 9.07 -0.71 -1.84
N SER A 214 10.35 -0.63 -1.42
CA SER A 214 11.08 -1.81 -0.96
C SER A 214 11.64 -2.70 -2.07
N TYR A 215 11.92 -2.10 -3.23
CA TYR A 215 12.64 -2.76 -4.32
C TYR A 215 14.07 -2.20 -4.42
N ASP A 216 15.03 -3.06 -4.66
CA ASP A 216 16.36 -2.61 -5.12
C ASP A 216 16.30 -2.36 -6.63
N VAL A 217 16.89 -1.26 -7.10
CA VAL A 217 16.85 -0.87 -8.51
C VAL A 217 18.27 -0.73 -9.03
N GLN A 218 18.59 -1.48 -10.07
CA GLN A 218 19.93 -1.52 -10.68
C GLN A 218 19.84 -1.26 -12.19
N THR A 219 20.82 -0.55 -12.72
CA THR A 219 20.99 -0.45 -14.17
C THR A 219 21.70 -1.70 -14.68
N VAL A 220 21.23 -2.28 -15.78
CA VAL A 220 21.79 -3.46 -16.41
C VAL A 220 22.16 -3.15 -17.85
N ASN A 221 23.42 -3.33 -18.20
CA ASN A 221 23.93 -3.15 -19.56
C ASN A 221 24.53 -4.47 -20.08
N LEU A 222 23.74 -5.23 -20.83
CA LEU A 222 24.14 -6.53 -21.38
C LEU A 222 25.31 -6.37 -22.38
N LEU A 223 25.37 -5.26 -23.14
CA LEU A 223 26.51 -4.97 -24.03
C LEU A 223 27.82 -4.78 -23.26
N ALA A 224 27.76 -4.28 -22.03
CA ALA A 224 28.94 -4.14 -21.17
C ALA A 224 29.32 -5.44 -20.47
N GLY A 225 28.49 -6.48 -20.57
CA GLY A 225 28.71 -7.80 -19.98
C GLY A 225 28.09 -8.01 -18.60
N ASP A 226 27.14 -7.18 -18.21
CA ASP A 226 26.39 -7.38 -16.98
C ASP A 226 25.56 -8.68 -17.06
N THR A 227 25.30 -9.30 -15.91
CA THR A 227 24.50 -10.54 -15.80
C THR A 227 23.12 -10.24 -15.25
N LEU A 228 22.19 -11.21 -15.41
CA LEU A 228 20.82 -11.14 -14.90
C LEU A 228 20.56 -12.12 -13.75
N ASP A 229 21.62 -12.68 -13.15
CA ASP A 229 21.51 -13.79 -12.19
C ASP A 229 20.71 -13.39 -10.93
N ASP A 230 20.85 -12.14 -10.47
CA ASP A 230 20.19 -11.63 -9.27
C ASP A 230 18.98 -10.74 -9.59
N ILE A 231 18.63 -10.57 -10.87
CA ILE A 231 17.49 -9.72 -11.29
C ILE A 231 16.19 -10.51 -11.28
N ASP A 232 15.17 -10.00 -10.62
CA ASP A 232 13.84 -10.61 -10.53
C ASP A 232 12.88 -10.11 -11.60
N LEU A 233 13.03 -8.83 -11.95
CA LEU A 233 12.26 -8.15 -12.98
C LEU A 233 13.18 -7.28 -13.83
N LEU A 234 13.16 -7.47 -15.14
CA LEU A 234 13.88 -6.62 -16.08
C LEU A 234 12.92 -5.66 -16.77
N ILE A 235 13.12 -4.34 -16.56
CA ILE A 235 12.43 -3.29 -17.28
C ILE A 235 13.22 -2.99 -18.56
N ILE A 236 12.54 -3.09 -19.72
CA ILE A 236 13.06 -2.70 -21.03
C ILE A 236 12.17 -1.59 -21.56
N ALA A 237 12.68 -0.35 -21.58
CA ALA A 237 11.88 0.83 -21.91
C ALA A 237 12.38 1.50 -23.20
N ASP A 238 11.55 1.49 -24.24
CA ASP A 238 11.75 2.19 -25.49
C ASP A 238 13.15 1.94 -26.16
N PRO A 239 13.59 0.69 -26.39
CA PRO A 239 14.86 0.45 -27.03
C PRO A 239 14.86 0.95 -28.48
N TYR A 240 15.90 1.70 -28.84
CA TYR A 240 16.07 2.28 -30.18
C TYR A 240 17.01 1.49 -31.09
N LYS A 241 17.78 0.55 -30.53
CA LYS A 241 18.71 -0.36 -31.23
C LYS A 241 18.36 -1.80 -30.90
N ASP A 242 18.56 -2.68 -31.90
CA ASP A 242 18.28 -4.08 -31.70
C ASP A 242 19.30 -4.76 -30.79
N PHE A 243 18.85 -5.73 -30.03
CA PHE A 243 19.70 -6.61 -29.23
C PHE A 243 20.48 -7.57 -30.14
N THR A 244 21.68 -7.91 -29.76
CA THR A 244 22.47 -8.93 -30.45
C THR A 244 21.91 -10.34 -30.20
N ASP A 245 22.29 -11.30 -31.04
CA ASP A 245 21.86 -12.71 -30.84
C ASP A 245 22.30 -13.25 -29.47
N GLY A 246 23.53 -12.85 -29.01
CA GLY A 246 24.04 -13.27 -27.69
C GLY A 246 23.21 -12.72 -26.52
N GLU A 247 22.78 -11.47 -26.61
CA GLU A 247 21.95 -10.83 -25.57
C GLU A 247 20.56 -11.46 -25.54
N ILE A 248 19.97 -11.76 -26.70
CA ILE A 248 18.68 -12.46 -26.76
C ILE A 248 18.76 -13.86 -26.15
N GLU A 249 19.86 -14.59 -26.37
CA GLU A 249 20.06 -15.89 -25.68
C GLU A 249 20.19 -15.70 -24.15
N THR A 250 20.83 -14.63 -23.67
CA THR A 250 20.90 -14.29 -22.25
C THR A 250 19.49 -13.98 -21.71
N LEU A 251 18.68 -13.17 -22.42
CA LEU A 251 17.31 -12.85 -22.04
C LEU A 251 16.42 -14.10 -22.02
N LYS A 252 16.58 -15.02 -22.96
CA LYS A 252 15.86 -16.31 -22.97
C LYS A 252 16.28 -17.20 -21.80
N ALA A 253 17.57 -17.26 -21.47
CA ALA A 253 18.05 -18.03 -20.33
C ALA A 253 17.53 -17.45 -19.00
N TYR A 254 17.53 -16.13 -18.86
CA TYR A 254 16.91 -15.41 -17.74
C TYR A 254 15.43 -15.79 -17.58
N ALA A 255 14.67 -15.75 -18.66
CA ALA A 255 13.26 -16.15 -18.66
C ALA A 255 13.09 -17.63 -18.24
N GLN A 256 13.90 -18.55 -18.78
CA GLN A 256 13.88 -19.97 -18.42
C GLN A 256 14.16 -20.21 -16.93
N ASN A 257 14.91 -19.33 -16.29
CA ASN A 257 15.17 -19.37 -14.87
C ASN A 257 14.06 -18.71 -14.02
N GLY A 258 12.99 -18.20 -14.65
CA GLY A 258 11.84 -17.59 -13.97
C GLY A 258 11.90 -16.08 -13.87
N GLY A 259 12.87 -15.45 -14.54
CA GLY A 259 12.98 -13.99 -14.64
C GLY A 259 11.80 -13.39 -15.41
N ASN A 260 11.36 -12.22 -15.01
CA ASN A 260 10.18 -11.54 -15.55
C ASN A 260 10.56 -10.26 -16.29
N PHE A 261 9.67 -9.84 -17.20
CA PHE A 261 9.89 -8.66 -18.04
C PHE A 261 8.79 -7.63 -17.82
N PHE A 262 9.19 -6.37 -17.77
CA PHE A 262 8.32 -5.22 -17.90
C PHE A 262 8.75 -4.43 -19.14
N VAL A 263 7.99 -4.54 -20.21
CA VAL A 263 8.26 -3.91 -21.50
C VAL A 263 7.44 -2.64 -21.62
N ILE A 264 8.13 -1.55 -21.83
CA ILE A 264 7.54 -0.23 -22.09
C ILE A 264 7.86 0.12 -23.54
N ARG A 265 6.86 0.55 -24.28
CA ARG A 265 7.00 0.99 -25.67
C ARG A 265 6.34 2.32 -25.92
N ASP A 266 6.88 3.09 -26.87
CA ASP A 266 6.27 4.29 -27.40
C ASP A 266 5.81 4.10 -28.87
N TYR A 267 4.89 4.93 -29.35
CA TYR A 267 4.44 4.90 -30.74
C TYR A 267 5.55 5.31 -31.73
N THR A 268 6.60 5.97 -31.24
CA THR A 268 7.77 6.40 -32.03
C THR A 268 8.86 5.34 -32.12
N ASP A 269 8.76 4.25 -31.37
CA ASP A 269 9.76 3.18 -31.34
C ASP A 269 9.91 2.47 -32.68
N PRO A 270 11.13 2.12 -33.08
CA PRO A 270 11.38 1.38 -34.30
C PRO A 270 10.70 0.01 -34.26
N LEU A 271 10.15 -0.41 -35.40
CA LEU A 271 9.57 -1.75 -35.59
C LEU A 271 10.46 -2.70 -36.39
N ASP A 272 11.70 -2.35 -36.64
CA ASP A 272 12.65 -3.17 -37.37
C ASP A 272 13.71 -3.86 -36.50
N LEU A 273 13.51 -3.84 -35.17
CA LEU A 273 14.34 -4.54 -34.17
C LEU A 273 14.00 -6.03 -34.15
N GLN A 274 14.56 -6.80 -35.07
CA GLN A 274 14.16 -8.19 -35.35
C GLN A 274 14.35 -9.12 -34.15
N ASN A 275 15.48 -9.00 -33.44
CA ASN A 275 15.81 -9.83 -32.30
C ASN A 275 14.88 -9.51 -31.11
N TYR A 276 14.70 -8.22 -30.82
CA TYR A 276 13.79 -7.77 -29.78
C TYR A 276 12.34 -8.18 -30.06
N GLN A 277 11.88 -8.00 -31.30
CA GLN A 277 10.54 -8.46 -31.68
C GLN A 277 10.37 -9.97 -31.57
N SER A 278 11.41 -10.75 -31.82
CA SER A 278 11.38 -12.20 -31.62
C SER A 278 11.14 -12.57 -30.15
N LEU A 279 11.76 -11.82 -29.21
CA LEU A 279 11.50 -11.98 -27.79
C LEU A 279 10.05 -11.63 -27.45
N LEU A 280 9.54 -10.46 -27.86
CA LEU A 280 8.15 -10.04 -27.63
C LEU A 280 7.15 -11.04 -28.18
N LYS A 281 7.35 -11.47 -29.42
CA LYS A 281 6.50 -12.46 -30.10
C LYS A 281 6.48 -13.80 -29.37
N SER A 282 7.58 -14.18 -28.73
CA SER A 282 7.61 -15.40 -27.92
C SER A 282 6.64 -15.35 -26.72
N TYR A 283 6.26 -14.16 -26.29
CA TYR A 283 5.23 -13.91 -25.26
C TYR A 283 3.86 -13.51 -25.85
N GLY A 284 3.67 -13.65 -27.16
CA GLY A 284 2.41 -13.27 -27.80
C GLY A 284 2.20 -11.75 -27.90
N VAL A 285 3.25 -10.97 -27.72
CA VAL A 285 3.21 -9.50 -27.81
C VAL A 285 3.66 -9.09 -29.21
N ILE A 286 2.78 -8.50 -30.00
CA ILE A 286 3.04 -8.04 -31.37
C ILE A 286 2.78 -6.53 -31.43
N PRO A 287 3.82 -5.69 -31.45
CA PRO A 287 3.65 -4.26 -31.55
C PRO A 287 3.06 -3.82 -32.88
N LEU A 288 2.16 -2.85 -32.85
CA LEU A 288 1.58 -2.23 -34.02
C LEU A 288 2.21 -0.86 -34.29
N ALA A 289 2.32 -0.48 -35.56
CA ALA A 289 2.76 0.84 -35.97
C ALA A 289 1.66 1.89 -35.76
N GLY A 290 2.00 3.03 -35.20
CA GLY A 290 1.11 4.18 -35.09
C GLY A 290 0.70 4.56 -33.67
N ILE A 291 -0.05 5.64 -33.61
CA ILE A 291 -0.59 6.23 -32.37
C ILE A 291 -2.08 5.90 -32.25
N VAL A 292 -2.51 5.54 -31.05
CA VAL A 292 -3.93 5.31 -30.77
C VAL A 292 -4.62 6.64 -30.51
N VAL A 293 -5.72 6.88 -31.21
CA VAL A 293 -6.55 8.06 -31.09
C VAL A 293 -7.96 7.67 -30.67
N ALA A 294 -8.48 8.27 -29.61
CA ALA A 294 -9.84 8.02 -29.16
C ALA A 294 -10.87 8.51 -30.19
N GLY A 295 -11.99 7.81 -30.32
CA GLY A 295 -13.12 8.25 -31.11
C GLY A 295 -13.75 9.51 -30.49
N GLU A 296 -14.23 10.43 -31.37
CA GLU A 296 -14.89 11.65 -30.88
C GLU A 296 -16.13 11.38 -30.03
N GLU A 297 -16.80 10.26 -30.27
CA GLU A 297 -18.00 9.83 -29.55
C GLU A 297 -17.68 9.19 -28.18
N ASP A 298 -16.43 8.75 -27.97
CA ASP A 298 -15.97 8.07 -26.74
C ASP A 298 -15.46 9.09 -25.70
N THR A 299 -16.27 10.09 -25.35
CA THR A 299 -15.88 11.22 -24.49
C THR A 299 -15.38 10.80 -23.09
N GLY A 300 -15.64 9.57 -22.65
CA GLY A 300 -15.13 9.02 -21.39
C GLY A 300 -13.78 8.30 -21.51
N SER A 301 -13.24 8.13 -22.73
CA SER A 301 -12.01 7.40 -22.99
C SER A 301 -10.79 8.29 -23.24
N TYR A 302 -10.91 9.59 -23.08
CA TYR A 302 -9.80 10.54 -23.22
C TYR A 302 -10.01 11.81 -22.37
N TYR A 303 -8.92 12.52 -22.10
CA TYR A 303 -8.90 13.76 -21.32
C TYR A 303 -8.37 14.93 -22.15
N GLY A 304 -9.24 15.84 -22.54
CA GLY A 304 -8.90 17.01 -23.37
C GLY A 304 -8.57 16.65 -24.82
N GLU A 305 -7.38 16.18 -25.08
CA GLU A 305 -6.93 15.77 -26.41
C GLU A 305 -7.18 14.27 -26.65
N ARG A 306 -7.57 13.87 -27.86
CA ARG A 306 -7.93 12.48 -28.19
C ARG A 306 -6.78 11.48 -28.14
N ILE A 307 -5.54 11.96 -28.02
CA ILE A 307 -4.34 11.15 -27.77
C ILE A 307 -4.00 11.01 -26.28
N TYR A 308 -4.74 11.67 -25.38
CA TYR A 308 -4.62 11.58 -23.94
C TYR A 308 -5.64 10.55 -23.45
N LEU A 309 -5.30 9.30 -23.58
CA LEU A 309 -6.22 8.19 -23.36
C LEU A 309 -6.48 7.92 -21.90
N LEU A 310 -7.73 7.65 -21.57
CA LEU A 310 -8.18 7.04 -20.32
C LEU A 310 -8.59 5.60 -20.67
N PRO A 311 -7.68 4.61 -20.54
CA PRO A 311 -7.95 3.24 -20.96
C PRO A 311 -8.99 2.55 -20.09
N TYR A 312 -9.69 1.60 -20.66
CA TYR A 312 -10.54 0.68 -19.92
C TYR A 312 -9.72 -0.50 -19.40
N PHE A 313 -9.93 -0.85 -18.14
CA PHE A 313 -9.33 -2.00 -17.50
C PHE A 313 -10.16 -3.26 -17.78
N ASN A 314 -9.52 -4.33 -18.20
CA ASN A 314 -10.17 -5.63 -18.25
C ASN A 314 -10.28 -6.23 -16.85
N TYR A 315 -11.39 -6.94 -16.58
CA TYR A 315 -11.60 -7.65 -15.32
C TYR A 315 -10.70 -8.89 -15.25
N MET A 316 -9.68 -8.86 -14.43
CA MET A 316 -8.75 -9.94 -14.15
C MET A 316 -8.15 -9.78 -12.75
N ASP A 317 -7.51 -10.81 -12.21
CA ASP A 317 -6.99 -10.81 -10.84
C ASP A 317 -6.08 -9.59 -10.54
N MET A 318 -5.23 -9.20 -11.50
CA MET A 318 -4.37 -8.03 -11.38
C MET A 318 -5.15 -6.71 -11.28
N THR A 319 -6.23 -6.55 -12.03
CA THR A 319 -6.92 -5.24 -12.13
C THR A 319 -8.10 -5.11 -11.17
N LEU A 320 -8.62 -6.22 -10.68
CA LEU A 320 -9.81 -6.25 -9.83
C LEU A 320 -9.66 -5.39 -8.56
N PRO A 321 -8.54 -5.44 -7.82
CA PRO A 321 -8.36 -4.58 -6.65
C PRO A 321 -8.39 -3.08 -6.97
N LEU A 322 -7.88 -2.68 -8.14
CA LEU A 322 -7.91 -1.28 -8.59
C LEU A 322 -9.33 -0.84 -8.96
N ILE A 323 -10.08 -1.70 -9.65
CA ILE A 323 -11.48 -1.43 -10.04
C ILE A 323 -12.38 -1.33 -8.80
N GLU A 324 -12.27 -2.27 -7.87
CA GLU A 324 -13.08 -2.30 -6.65
C GLU A 324 -12.80 -1.11 -5.71
N SER A 325 -11.57 -0.60 -5.72
CA SER A 325 -11.20 0.60 -4.94
C SER A 325 -11.43 1.91 -5.70
N GLY A 326 -11.89 1.88 -6.96
CA GLY A 326 -12.07 3.07 -7.80
C GLY A 326 -10.76 3.73 -8.23
N MET A 327 -9.66 2.96 -8.26
CA MET A 327 -8.34 3.39 -8.69
C MET A 327 -8.00 2.92 -10.13
N ASP A 328 -9.01 2.68 -10.95
CA ASP A 328 -8.90 2.20 -12.33
C ASP A 328 -8.84 3.36 -13.36
N VAL A 329 -8.14 4.42 -13.01
CA VAL A 329 -7.93 5.58 -13.88
C VAL A 329 -6.46 5.77 -14.17
N LEU A 330 -6.05 5.57 -15.43
CA LEU A 330 -4.72 5.89 -15.93
C LEU A 330 -4.81 6.97 -17.01
N LEU A 331 -3.74 7.74 -17.17
CA LEU A 331 -3.59 8.66 -18.28
C LEU A 331 -2.41 8.19 -19.16
N LEU A 332 -2.70 7.77 -20.39
CA LEU A 332 -1.71 7.37 -21.37
C LEU A 332 -1.63 8.45 -22.47
N VAL A 333 -0.52 9.16 -22.53
CA VAL A 333 -0.29 10.24 -23.50
C VAL A 333 0.49 9.70 -24.69
N GLY A 334 -0.14 9.62 -25.86
CA GLY A 334 0.52 9.14 -27.07
C GLY A 334 0.76 7.62 -27.06
N ALA A 335 -0.27 6.83 -26.76
CA ALA A 335 -0.14 5.38 -26.66
C ALA A 335 -0.01 4.70 -28.04
N SER A 336 0.78 3.63 -28.11
CA SER A 336 0.78 2.63 -29.18
C SER A 336 -0.12 1.44 -28.83
N ALA A 337 -0.32 0.50 -29.77
CA ALA A 337 -1.14 -0.66 -29.57
C ALA A 337 -0.38 -1.95 -29.84
N PHE A 338 -0.94 -3.06 -29.36
CA PHE A 338 -0.48 -4.41 -29.62
C PHE A 338 -1.56 -5.22 -30.30
N GLU A 339 -1.13 -6.23 -31.02
CA GLU A 339 -1.97 -7.32 -31.47
C GLU A 339 -1.70 -8.57 -30.63
N THR A 340 -2.75 -9.21 -30.17
CA THR A 340 -2.68 -10.52 -29.55
C THR A 340 -2.86 -11.58 -30.65
N PRO A 341 -2.11 -12.69 -30.62
CA PRO A 341 -2.34 -13.77 -31.56
C PRO A 341 -3.75 -14.31 -31.43
N ASP A 342 -4.49 -14.40 -32.55
CA ASP A 342 -5.85 -14.93 -32.59
C ASP A 342 -5.92 -16.41 -32.20
N ASP A 343 -4.82 -17.14 -32.31
CA ASP A 343 -4.74 -18.59 -32.14
C ASP A 343 -3.66 -18.93 -31.11
N GLN A 344 -4.07 -19.09 -29.85
CA GLN A 344 -3.16 -19.55 -28.77
C GLN A 344 -3.01 -21.09 -28.89
N THR A 345 -2.36 -21.53 -29.96
CA THR A 345 -2.05 -22.97 -30.17
C THR A 345 -0.93 -23.45 -29.25
N ASP A 346 -0.15 -22.53 -28.68
CA ASP A 346 0.91 -22.84 -27.72
C ASP A 346 0.35 -22.95 -26.30
N ALA A 347 0.09 -24.16 -25.85
CA ALA A 347 -0.44 -24.42 -24.50
C ALA A 347 0.50 -23.94 -23.34
N SER A 348 1.75 -23.63 -23.65
CA SER A 348 2.72 -23.10 -22.68
C SER A 348 2.63 -21.57 -22.51
N LEU A 349 1.83 -20.88 -23.32
CA LEU A 349 1.68 -19.44 -23.34
C LEU A 349 0.25 -19.05 -22.95
N SER A 350 0.10 -18.14 -22.02
CA SER A 350 -1.14 -17.43 -21.72
C SER A 350 -0.90 -15.95 -21.92
N ALA A 351 -1.70 -15.27 -22.74
CA ALA A 351 -1.62 -13.82 -22.95
C ALA A 351 -3.01 -13.21 -22.83
N ALA A 352 -3.13 -12.14 -22.08
CA ALA A 352 -4.39 -11.44 -21.82
C ALA A 352 -4.22 -9.92 -21.94
N THR A 353 -5.22 -9.27 -22.54
CA THR A 353 -5.30 -7.81 -22.58
C THR A 353 -5.61 -7.27 -21.19
N VAL A 354 -4.78 -6.35 -20.70
CA VAL A 354 -4.96 -5.68 -19.41
C VAL A 354 -5.68 -4.33 -19.59
N LEU A 355 -5.20 -3.54 -20.54
CA LEU A 355 -5.74 -2.22 -20.85
C LEU A 355 -6.16 -2.15 -22.31
N LYS A 356 -7.26 -1.49 -22.57
CA LYS A 356 -7.83 -1.31 -23.91
C LYS A 356 -8.37 0.08 -24.13
N SER A 357 -8.40 0.51 -25.41
CA SER A 357 -9.01 1.78 -25.82
C SER A 357 -10.54 1.71 -25.83
N GLY A 358 -11.18 2.85 -26.10
CA GLY A 358 -12.60 2.89 -26.43
C GLY A 358 -12.92 2.17 -27.75
N VAL A 359 -14.19 1.80 -27.91
CA VAL A 359 -14.67 0.99 -29.06
C VAL A 359 -14.63 1.74 -30.39
N ASN A 360 -14.64 3.10 -30.38
CA ASN A 360 -14.56 3.93 -31.58
C ASN A 360 -13.14 4.49 -31.81
N ALA A 361 -12.15 4.00 -31.08
CA ALA A 361 -10.75 4.38 -31.27
C ALA A 361 -10.23 3.90 -32.64
N TYR A 362 -9.12 4.48 -33.07
CA TYR A 362 -8.41 4.03 -34.25
C TYR A 362 -6.90 4.17 -34.06
N LEU A 363 -6.16 3.33 -34.77
CA LEU A 363 -4.71 3.37 -34.82
C LEU A 363 -4.30 4.20 -36.05
N ARG A 364 -3.80 5.41 -35.80
CA ARG A 364 -3.33 6.30 -36.85
C ARG A 364 -1.86 5.97 -37.17
N ASP A 365 -1.61 5.63 -38.42
CA ASP A 365 -0.26 5.36 -38.92
C ASP A 365 0.57 6.67 -38.96
N THR A 366 1.66 6.69 -38.21
CA THR A 366 2.60 7.83 -38.14
C THR A 366 3.77 7.71 -39.10
N THR A 367 3.90 6.57 -39.80
CA THR A 367 5.02 6.29 -40.70
C THR A 367 4.86 7.00 -42.06
N ASP A 368 3.66 7.49 -42.39
CA ASP A 368 3.37 8.22 -43.64
C ASP A 368 3.90 9.65 -43.67
N GLY A 369 4.51 10.14 -42.57
CA GLY A 369 5.02 11.50 -42.41
C GLY A 369 3.92 12.56 -42.24
N ASN A 370 2.67 12.17 -42.07
CA ASN A 370 1.54 13.07 -41.79
C ASN A 370 1.35 13.20 -40.27
N SER A 371 1.50 14.40 -39.76
CA SER A 371 1.34 14.73 -38.34
C SER A 371 -0.11 14.87 -37.86
N SER A 372 -1.12 14.79 -38.79
CA SER A 372 -2.52 14.83 -38.39
C SER A 372 -2.94 13.59 -37.66
N ILE A 373 -3.60 13.79 -36.52
CA ILE A 373 -4.23 12.70 -35.73
C ILE A 373 -5.64 12.34 -36.22
N ASP A 374 -6.15 13.01 -37.25
CA ASP A 374 -7.47 12.73 -37.81
C ASP A 374 -7.50 11.39 -38.53
N TYR A 375 -8.62 10.70 -38.38
CA TYR A 375 -8.86 9.43 -39.06
C TYR A 375 -8.62 9.52 -40.57
N GLN A 376 -7.91 8.56 -41.11
CA GLN A 376 -7.70 8.39 -42.54
C GLN A 376 -8.21 7.03 -43.01
N GLU A 377 -8.54 6.96 -44.31
CA GLU A 377 -8.93 5.70 -44.93
C GLU A 377 -7.76 4.71 -44.88
N GLY A 378 -7.99 3.56 -44.22
CA GLY A 378 -6.96 2.56 -43.98
C GLY A 378 -6.54 2.45 -42.52
N ASP A 379 -6.79 3.44 -41.66
CA ASP A 379 -6.55 3.35 -40.24
C ASP A 379 -7.40 2.23 -39.61
N ARG A 380 -6.78 1.40 -38.77
CA ARG A 380 -7.46 0.29 -38.07
C ARG A 380 -8.39 0.86 -37.00
N LYS A 381 -9.70 0.64 -37.15
CA LYS A 381 -10.73 1.08 -36.20
C LYS A 381 -11.13 -0.02 -35.23
N GLY A 382 -11.56 0.39 -34.05
CA GLY A 382 -12.17 -0.48 -33.05
C GLY A 382 -11.42 -0.43 -31.72
N GLU A 383 -11.80 -1.31 -30.82
CA GLU A 383 -11.12 -1.49 -29.55
C GLU A 383 -9.69 -2.03 -29.79
N LEU A 384 -8.71 -1.34 -29.25
CA LEU A 384 -7.28 -1.62 -29.43
C LEU A 384 -6.66 -2.00 -28.07
N THR A 385 -5.79 -3.02 -28.08
CA THR A 385 -5.05 -3.47 -26.90
C THR A 385 -3.89 -2.51 -26.62
N LEU A 386 -3.88 -1.90 -25.44
CA LEU A 386 -2.87 -0.93 -25.00
C LEU A 386 -1.85 -1.53 -24.03
N ALA A 387 -2.23 -2.61 -23.32
CA ALA A 387 -1.32 -3.36 -22.48
C ALA A 387 -1.71 -4.84 -22.45
N ILE A 388 -0.69 -5.70 -22.37
CA ILE A 388 -0.81 -7.18 -22.36
C ILE A 388 -0.03 -7.71 -21.16
N LEU A 389 -0.62 -8.67 -20.45
CA LEU A 389 0.06 -9.53 -19.50
C LEU A 389 0.16 -10.93 -20.07
N SER A 390 1.37 -11.45 -20.13
CA SER A 390 1.64 -12.80 -20.63
C SER A 390 2.38 -13.63 -19.60
N ALA A 391 2.10 -14.91 -19.56
CA ALA A 391 2.82 -15.90 -18.76
C ALA A 391 3.24 -17.07 -19.64
N ARG A 392 4.52 -17.44 -19.59
CA ARG A 392 5.08 -18.58 -20.31
C ARG A 392 5.62 -19.63 -19.35
N MET A 393 5.14 -20.84 -19.49
CA MET A 393 5.66 -22.01 -18.79
C MET A 393 6.81 -22.62 -19.59
N HIS A 394 7.98 -22.71 -18.98
CA HIS A 394 9.18 -23.30 -19.60
C HIS A 394 9.27 -24.81 -19.37
N SER A 395 10.08 -25.51 -20.17
CA SER A 395 10.25 -26.96 -20.10
C SER A 395 10.79 -27.48 -18.77
N ASN A 396 11.45 -26.63 -17.98
CA ASN A 396 11.94 -26.93 -16.64
C ASN A 396 10.88 -26.72 -15.53
N GLY A 397 9.66 -26.28 -15.90
CA GLY A 397 8.55 -26.02 -14.99
C GLY A 397 8.51 -24.61 -14.42
N ASN A 398 9.51 -23.77 -14.68
CA ASN A 398 9.49 -22.37 -14.30
C ASN A 398 8.48 -21.58 -15.15
N ILE A 399 7.93 -20.53 -14.55
CA ILE A 399 7.05 -19.59 -15.24
C ILE A 399 7.73 -18.23 -15.25
N SER A 400 7.83 -17.65 -16.46
CA SER A 400 8.21 -16.25 -16.62
C SER A 400 7.02 -15.43 -17.11
N ARG A 401 6.93 -14.19 -16.66
CA ARG A 401 5.87 -13.26 -17.04
C ARG A 401 6.43 -12.10 -17.84
N MET A 402 5.62 -11.58 -18.74
CA MET A 402 5.92 -10.34 -19.45
C MET A 402 4.69 -9.44 -19.41
N PHE A 403 4.84 -8.26 -18.86
CA PHE A 403 3.87 -7.20 -19.05
C PHE A 403 4.42 -6.23 -20.10
N ALA A 404 3.60 -5.92 -21.10
CA ALA A 404 3.93 -4.95 -22.13
C ALA A 404 2.88 -3.86 -22.19
N ILE A 405 3.31 -2.60 -22.22
CA ILE A 405 2.45 -1.43 -22.33
C ILE A 405 2.92 -0.51 -23.44
N GLY A 406 1.98 -0.01 -24.26
CA GLY A 406 2.24 0.85 -25.38
C GLY A 406 2.33 2.34 -25.02
N ASN A 407 2.90 2.68 -23.88
CA ASN A 407 3.08 4.07 -23.46
C ASN A 407 4.23 4.21 -22.48
N SER A 408 5.19 5.08 -22.77
CA SER A 408 6.32 5.40 -21.90
C SER A 408 6.05 6.56 -20.96
N THR A 409 5.20 7.49 -21.36
CA THR A 409 4.98 8.74 -20.61
C THR A 409 4.42 8.52 -19.21
N VAL A 410 3.63 7.47 -19.00
CA VAL A 410 3.06 7.12 -17.69
C VAL A 410 4.12 6.82 -16.61
N PHE A 411 5.34 6.51 -17.04
CA PHE A 411 6.47 6.15 -16.17
C PHE A 411 7.53 7.23 -16.07
N THR A 412 7.35 8.36 -16.77
CA THR A 412 8.28 9.49 -16.71
C THR A 412 7.94 10.43 -15.56
N ASP A 413 8.93 11.22 -15.13
CA ASP A 413 8.82 12.18 -14.04
C ASP A 413 7.69 13.19 -14.22
N GLU A 414 7.36 13.51 -15.48
CA GLU A 414 6.31 14.47 -15.80
C GLU A 414 4.91 13.94 -15.44
N TYR A 415 4.67 12.62 -15.57
CA TYR A 415 3.32 12.05 -15.50
C TYR A 415 3.06 11.09 -14.34
N ILE A 416 4.08 10.53 -13.71
CA ILE A 416 3.91 9.52 -12.67
C ILE A 416 3.13 10.01 -11.43
N TYR A 417 3.19 11.31 -11.13
CA TYR A 417 2.48 11.94 -10.01
C TYR A 417 1.22 12.71 -10.44
N GLN A 418 0.75 12.52 -11.66
CA GLN A 418 -0.46 13.20 -12.07
C GLN A 418 -1.71 12.69 -11.34
N ARG A 419 -2.85 13.36 -11.51
CA ARG A 419 -4.14 13.08 -10.87
C ARG A 419 -4.76 11.73 -11.26
N THR A 420 -3.93 10.73 -11.51
CA THR A 420 -4.29 9.37 -11.88
C THR A 420 -3.61 8.39 -10.94
N PHE A 421 -4.08 7.15 -10.90
CA PHE A 421 -3.57 6.13 -9.99
C PHE A 421 -2.39 5.34 -10.56
N ASN A 422 -1.49 6.01 -11.31
CA ASN A 422 -0.33 5.36 -11.94
C ASN A 422 0.51 4.58 -10.92
N GLN A 423 0.75 5.13 -9.74
CA GLN A 423 1.52 4.46 -8.69
C GLN A 423 0.83 3.20 -8.17
N ALA A 424 -0.49 3.26 -7.93
CA ALA A 424 -1.27 2.09 -7.51
C ALA A 424 -1.25 0.98 -8.56
N PHE A 425 -1.36 1.36 -9.84
CA PHE A 425 -1.23 0.42 -10.96
C PHE A 425 0.15 -0.23 -11.01
N ILE A 426 1.22 0.55 -10.83
CA ILE A 426 2.59 0.03 -10.82
C ILE A 426 2.78 -0.99 -9.68
N LEU A 427 2.32 -0.69 -8.47
CA LEU A 427 2.43 -1.62 -7.33
C LEU A 427 1.67 -2.92 -7.58
N GLN A 428 0.44 -2.83 -8.13
CA GLN A 428 -0.34 -4.00 -8.45
C GLN A 428 0.31 -4.84 -9.57
N LEU A 429 0.92 -4.17 -10.56
CA LEU A 429 1.69 -4.82 -11.62
C LEU A 429 2.91 -5.56 -11.06
N LEU A 430 3.66 -4.94 -10.15
CA LEU A 430 4.85 -5.56 -9.53
C LEU A 430 4.45 -6.79 -8.70
N TYR A 431 3.32 -6.70 -7.99
CA TYR A 431 2.76 -7.85 -7.26
C TYR A 431 2.44 -9.01 -8.22
N GLU A 432 1.83 -8.73 -9.37
CA GLU A 432 1.53 -9.76 -10.37
C GLU A 432 2.79 -10.35 -11.01
N LEU A 433 3.78 -9.52 -11.31
CA LEU A 433 5.03 -9.98 -11.93
C LEU A 433 5.94 -10.75 -10.95
N MET A 434 5.93 -10.40 -9.65
CA MET A 434 6.79 -10.99 -8.63
C MET A 434 6.02 -11.44 -7.38
N PRO A 435 5.01 -12.30 -7.50
CA PRO A 435 4.07 -12.59 -6.39
C PRO A 435 4.72 -13.27 -5.18
N GLN A 436 5.88 -13.92 -5.36
CA GLN A 436 6.59 -14.61 -4.28
C GLN A 436 7.57 -13.73 -3.51
N LYS A 437 7.94 -12.58 -4.06
CA LYS A 437 8.97 -11.69 -3.52
C LYS A 437 8.39 -10.34 -3.06
N THR A 438 7.24 -9.97 -3.58
CA THR A 438 6.59 -8.71 -3.22
C THR A 438 5.76 -8.89 -1.95
N VAL A 439 6.01 -8.08 -0.94
CA VAL A 439 5.17 -8.03 0.25
C VAL A 439 3.99 -7.14 -0.06
N SER A 440 2.85 -7.73 -0.36
CA SER A 440 1.57 -7.05 -0.38
C SER A 440 0.57 -7.89 0.37
N LEU A 441 0.02 -7.32 1.44
CA LEU A 441 -1.00 -7.98 2.24
C LEU A 441 -2.38 -7.44 1.84
N ASP A 442 -3.35 -8.35 1.75
CA ASP A 442 -4.75 -7.99 1.50
C ASP A 442 -5.41 -7.45 2.79
N ILE A 443 -4.77 -6.45 3.37
CA ILE A 443 -5.29 -5.74 4.55
C ILE A 443 -6.03 -4.51 4.07
N ALA A 444 -7.35 -4.53 4.19
CA ALA A 444 -8.18 -3.40 3.82
C ALA A 444 -7.93 -2.18 4.73
N ALA A 445 -7.81 -1.00 4.12
CA ALA A 445 -7.76 0.24 4.88
C ALA A 445 -9.05 0.43 5.68
N LYS A 446 -8.91 0.86 6.93
CA LYS A 446 -10.06 1.12 7.81
C LYS A 446 -10.68 2.47 7.43
N THR A 447 -12.01 2.50 7.27
CA THR A 447 -12.72 3.70 6.79
C THR A 447 -12.45 4.92 7.65
N ALA A 448 -11.96 6.01 7.05
CA ALA A 448 -11.74 7.28 7.73
C ALA A 448 -13.06 8.04 8.01
N LEU A 449 -14.10 7.76 7.23
CA LEU A 449 -15.41 8.35 7.41
C LEU A 449 -16.03 7.84 8.72
N ARG A 450 -16.39 8.77 9.61
CA ARG A 450 -17.27 8.47 10.75
C ARG A 450 -18.70 8.35 10.19
N PRO A 451 -19.23 7.15 10.01
CA PRO A 451 -20.66 7.06 9.67
C PRO A 451 -21.42 7.73 10.80
N GLY A 452 -22.37 8.55 10.43
CA GLY A 452 -23.24 9.19 11.42
C GLY A 452 -23.80 8.12 12.36
N LEU A 453 -23.78 8.38 13.66
CA LEU A 453 -24.29 7.48 14.68
C LEU A 453 -25.69 7.00 14.28
N THR A 454 -25.78 5.78 13.77
CA THR A 454 -27.07 5.15 13.52
C THR A 454 -27.66 4.69 14.86
N VAL A 455 -28.95 4.92 15.08
CA VAL A 455 -29.66 4.59 16.34
C VAL A 455 -29.49 3.11 16.74
N GLN A 456 -29.19 2.23 15.79
CA GLN A 456 -28.94 0.79 16.03
C GLN A 456 -27.64 0.49 16.78
N SER A 457 -26.63 1.32 16.71
CA SER A 457 -25.33 1.10 17.39
C SER A 457 -25.29 1.67 18.82
N ILE A 458 -26.25 2.50 19.21
CA ILE A 458 -26.29 3.17 20.51
C ILE A 458 -26.87 2.28 21.62
N GLY A 459 -27.71 1.30 21.28
CA GLY A 459 -28.45 0.48 22.26
C GLY A 459 -27.57 -0.17 23.35
N PRO A 460 -26.52 -0.91 23.03
CA PRO A 460 -25.64 -1.54 24.03
C PRO A 460 -24.89 -0.52 24.90
N ALA A 461 -24.41 0.58 24.31
CA ALA A 461 -23.68 1.62 25.04
C ALA A 461 -24.60 2.39 26.00
N VAL A 462 -25.82 2.72 25.58
CA VAL A 462 -26.86 3.34 26.42
C VAL A 462 -27.28 2.38 27.52
N ALA A 463 -27.46 1.09 27.24
CA ALA A 463 -27.80 0.09 28.24
C ALA A 463 -26.69 -0.05 29.31
N LEU A 464 -25.43 0.00 28.93
CA LEU A 464 -24.30 -0.07 29.84
C LEU A 464 -24.16 1.21 30.67
N LEU A 465 -24.32 2.38 30.08
CA LEU A 465 -24.31 3.67 30.77
C LEU A 465 -25.50 3.82 31.71
N ALA A 466 -26.71 3.33 31.32
CA ALA A 466 -27.91 3.38 32.17
C ALA A 466 -27.88 2.35 33.31
N SER A 467 -27.18 1.22 33.14
CA SER A 467 -27.07 0.18 34.15
C SER A 467 -26.35 0.65 35.42
N LEU A 468 -25.37 1.50 35.31
CA LEU A 468 -24.56 1.99 36.45
C LEU A 468 -25.38 2.89 37.40
N PRO A 469 -26.11 3.93 36.93
CA PRO A 469 -27.01 4.71 37.76
C PRO A 469 -28.13 3.87 38.38
N VAL A 470 -28.70 2.92 37.64
CA VAL A 470 -29.75 2.01 38.16
C VAL A 470 -29.21 1.14 39.27
N LEU A 471 -28.00 0.60 39.14
CA LEU A 471 -27.36 -0.19 40.17
C LEU A 471 -27.11 0.64 41.46
N ILE A 472 -26.65 1.87 41.29
CA ILE A 472 -26.44 2.83 42.39
C ILE A 472 -27.76 3.15 43.09
N LEU A 473 -28.83 3.39 42.33
CA LEU A 473 -30.18 3.60 42.87
C LEU A 473 -30.73 2.40 43.63
N LEU A 474 -30.53 1.19 43.11
CA LEU A 474 -30.95 -0.05 43.78
C LEU A 474 -30.17 -0.26 45.08
N LEU A 475 -28.87 -0.04 45.08
CA LEU A 475 -28.02 -0.08 46.28
C LEU A 475 -28.45 0.98 47.30
N ALA A 476 -28.73 2.20 46.86
CA ALA A 476 -29.23 3.26 47.72
C ALA A 476 -30.57 2.91 48.35
N LEU A 477 -31.51 2.36 47.57
CA LEU A 477 -32.80 1.86 48.08
C LEU A 477 -32.63 0.74 49.10
N PHE A 478 -31.77 -0.21 48.84
CA PHE A 478 -31.47 -1.34 49.73
C PHE A 478 -30.88 -0.88 51.08
N VAL A 479 -30.09 0.18 51.06
CA VAL A 479 -29.48 0.78 52.28
C VAL A 479 -30.45 1.69 53.02
N LEU A 480 -31.33 2.42 52.31
CA LEU A 480 -32.22 3.41 52.89
C LEU A 480 -33.57 2.84 53.39
N MET A 481 -34.10 1.79 52.71
CA MET A 481 -35.40 1.16 53.10
C MET A 481 -35.39 0.59 54.53
N PRO A 482 -34.36 -0.12 55.03
CA PRO A 482 -34.31 -0.60 56.40
C PRO A 482 -34.22 0.51 57.45
N ARG A 483 -33.73 1.71 57.04
CA ARG A 483 -33.60 2.88 57.95
C ARG A 483 -34.90 3.67 58.15
N ARG A 484 -35.87 3.54 57.24
CA ARG A 484 -37.16 4.23 57.34
C ARG A 484 -38.13 3.55 58.32
N ASN A 485 -37.89 2.29 58.63
CA ASN A 485 -38.72 1.49 59.55
C ASN A 485 -38.08 1.30 60.93
N ARG A 486 -37.08 2.08 61.27
CA ARG A 486 -36.51 2.26 62.60
C ARG A 486 -36.62 3.75 62.97
#